data_1344493e7d9696c62cff9821f3578b25
#
_entry.id   1344493e7d9696c62cff9821f3578b25
#
_cell.length_a   1.000
_cell.length_b   1.000
_cell.length_c   1.000
_cell.angle_alpha   90.00
_cell.angle_beta   90.00
_cell.angle_gamma   90.00
#
_symmetry.space_group_name_H-M   'P 1'
#
loop_
_entity.id
_entity.type
_entity.pdbx_description
1 polymer ?
#
loop_
_entity_poly.entity_id
_entity_poly.type
_entity_poly.pdbx_seq_one_letter_code
_entity_poly.pdbx_strand_id
1 'polypeptide(L)'
;MEVVTADQMGYFEEQGITVNLVEFADGPTIIAAMENGSIDIGYIGSGAHKLCINGRAKIFCFAHCGNGDAVMALKTHGIEKAEDLKGKVVGYASGTSSEAILNKTLASAGLTMDDITAMEMDASGIVSAMTLRLFGCLCPVEPQHLGRLSTELVTMW
;
A
#
# COMPACT_ATOMS: atom_id res chain seq x y z
N MET A 1 12.56 2.04 -1.86
CA MET A 1 13.80 1.31 -2.21
C MET A 1 14.90 2.28 -2.63
N GLU A 2 14.61 3.30 -3.43
CA GLU A 2 15.59 4.24 -4.01
C GLU A 2 16.42 4.97 -2.97
N VAL A 3 15.79 5.45 -1.87
CA VAL A 3 16.48 6.15 -0.78
C VAL A 3 17.46 5.24 -0.06
N VAL A 4 17.07 4.00 0.24
CA VAL A 4 17.93 3.00 0.87
C VAL A 4 19.10 2.62 -0.04
N THR A 5 18.83 2.47 -1.36
CA THR A 5 19.87 2.20 -2.34
C THR A 5 20.86 3.36 -2.44
N ALA A 6 20.36 4.60 -2.45
CA ALA A 6 21.21 5.79 -2.48
C ALA A 6 22.14 5.89 -1.26
N ASP A 7 21.62 5.55 -0.09
CA ASP A 7 22.40 5.50 1.16
C ASP A 7 23.49 4.41 1.09
N GLN A 8 23.10 3.18 0.72
CA GLN A 8 24.04 2.05 0.60
C GLN A 8 25.12 2.25 -0.48
N MET A 9 24.80 3.01 -1.52
CA MET A 9 25.74 3.35 -2.60
C MET A 9 26.64 4.57 -2.27
N GLY A 10 26.43 5.22 -1.13
CA GLY A 10 27.19 6.38 -0.70
C GLY A 10 26.85 7.68 -1.42
N TYR A 11 25.75 7.74 -2.18
CA TYR A 11 25.40 8.93 -2.98
C TYR A 11 25.11 10.17 -2.13
N PHE A 12 24.62 10.00 -0.91
CA PHE A 12 24.42 11.12 0.02
C PHE A 12 25.75 11.66 0.53
N GLU A 13 26.69 10.77 0.88
CA GLU A 13 28.01 11.14 1.35
C GLU A 13 28.82 11.88 0.26
N GLU A 14 28.71 11.44 -1.01
CA GLU A 14 29.33 12.12 -2.16
C GLU A 14 28.86 13.57 -2.32
N GLN A 15 27.63 13.87 -1.87
CA GLN A 15 27.06 15.22 -1.88
C GLN A 15 27.26 15.96 -0.55
N GLY A 16 28.02 15.39 0.40
CA GLY A 16 28.24 15.97 1.72
C GLY A 16 27.01 15.97 2.61
N ILE A 17 26.05 15.09 2.35
CA ILE A 17 24.79 14.97 3.10
C ILE A 17 24.89 13.76 4.03
N THR A 18 24.63 13.97 5.33
CA THR A 18 24.46 12.89 6.30
C THR A 18 22.95 12.64 6.47
N VAL A 19 22.52 11.41 6.21
CA VAL A 19 21.10 11.01 6.30
C VAL A 19 20.92 10.11 7.51
N ASN A 20 19.83 10.33 8.24
CA ASN A 20 19.34 9.41 9.27
C ASN A 20 18.03 8.80 8.79
N LEU A 21 18.05 7.53 8.37
CA LEU A 21 16.89 6.84 7.85
C LEU A 21 16.01 6.31 9.00
N VAL A 22 14.74 6.68 8.99
CA VAL A 22 13.71 6.22 9.93
C VAL A 22 12.62 5.50 9.16
N GLU A 23 12.34 4.25 9.52
CA GLU A 23 11.31 3.44 8.87
C GLU A 23 9.94 3.65 9.53
N PHE A 24 8.90 3.73 8.69
CA PHE A 24 7.50 3.87 9.08
C PHE A 24 6.65 2.82 8.38
N ALA A 25 5.52 2.47 8.99
CA ALA A 25 4.61 1.47 8.45
C ALA A 25 3.91 1.90 7.15
N ASP A 26 3.61 3.20 7.00
CA ASP A 26 2.85 3.74 5.88
C ASP A 26 3.10 5.23 5.62
N GLY A 27 2.59 5.72 4.47
CA GLY A 27 2.73 7.12 4.06
C GLY A 27 2.00 8.13 4.98
N PRO A 28 0.77 7.89 5.41
CA PRO A 28 0.09 8.75 6.38
C PRO A 28 0.88 9.00 7.67
N THR A 29 1.50 7.95 8.21
CA THR A 29 2.34 8.04 9.41
C THR A 29 3.59 8.88 9.16
N ILE A 30 4.21 8.77 7.98
CA ILE A 30 5.33 9.62 7.57
C ILE A 30 4.91 11.10 7.56
N ILE A 31 3.76 11.42 6.96
CA ILE A 31 3.28 12.80 6.90
C ILE A 31 2.99 13.35 8.31
N ALA A 32 2.42 12.55 9.19
CA ALA A 32 2.20 12.95 10.58
C ALA A 32 3.53 13.21 11.32
N ALA A 33 4.57 12.41 11.06
CA ALA A 33 5.91 12.62 11.62
C ALA A 33 6.57 13.90 11.07
N MET A 34 6.35 14.25 9.82
CA MET A 34 6.79 15.54 9.25
C MET A 34 6.09 16.72 9.89
N GLU A 35 4.77 16.63 10.11
CA GLU A 35 3.99 17.72 10.74
C GLU A 35 4.41 17.99 12.18
N ASN A 36 4.78 16.96 12.93
CA ASN A 36 5.23 17.13 14.31
C ASN A 36 6.75 17.44 14.43
N GLY A 37 7.46 17.52 13.29
CA GLY A 37 8.88 17.86 13.23
C GLY A 37 9.82 16.71 13.63
N SER A 38 9.35 15.48 13.68
CA SER A 38 10.19 14.31 13.98
C SER A 38 11.10 13.91 12.81
N ILE A 39 10.69 14.22 11.58
CA ILE A 39 11.47 14.04 10.37
C ILE A 39 11.30 15.24 9.44
N ASP A 40 12.32 15.52 8.61
CA ASP A 40 12.34 16.67 7.70
C ASP A 40 11.79 16.32 6.31
N ILE A 41 12.06 15.12 5.82
CA ILE A 41 11.73 14.66 4.47
C ILE A 41 11.11 13.27 4.56
N GLY A 42 10.02 13.03 3.83
CA GLY A 42 9.34 11.75 3.74
C GLY A 42 9.35 11.19 2.33
N TYR A 43 9.64 9.88 2.20
CA TYR A 43 9.43 9.11 0.98
C TYR A 43 8.09 8.37 1.09
N ILE A 44 7.11 8.75 0.26
CA ILE A 44 5.73 8.27 0.37
C ILE A 44 5.23 7.67 -0.94
N GLY A 45 4.30 6.73 -0.83
CA GLY A 45 3.55 6.19 -1.98
C GLY A 45 2.41 7.11 -2.43
N SER A 46 1.86 6.81 -3.61
CA SER A 46 0.80 7.61 -4.25
C SER A 46 -0.48 7.75 -3.41
N GLY A 47 -0.80 6.79 -2.56
CA GLY A 47 -1.99 6.86 -1.69
C GLY A 47 -1.97 8.04 -0.72
N ALA A 48 -0.79 8.40 -0.20
CA ALA A 48 -0.64 9.53 0.71
C ALA A 48 -0.66 10.91 0.01
N HIS A 49 -0.65 10.97 -1.33
CA HIS A 49 -0.77 12.23 -2.08
C HIS A 49 -2.02 13.04 -1.72
N LYS A 50 -3.11 12.37 -1.35
CA LYS A 50 -4.34 13.02 -0.87
C LYS A 50 -4.06 13.98 0.30
N LEU A 51 -3.18 13.61 1.21
CA LEU A 51 -2.78 14.46 2.33
C LEU A 51 -1.93 15.65 1.86
N CYS A 52 -1.06 15.45 0.88
CA CYS A 52 -0.29 16.54 0.26
C CYS A 52 -1.21 17.54 -0.48
N ILE A 53 -2.22 17.06 -1.20
CA ILE A 53 -3.24 17.90 -1.87
C ILE A 53 -3.98 18.77 -0.84
N ASN A 54 -4.23 18.23 0.36
CA ASN A 54 -4.84 18.95 1.48
C ASN A 54 -3.87 19.91 2.20
N GLY A 55 -2.66 20.11 1.67
CA GLY A 55 -1.69 21.07 2.17
C GLY A 55 -0.85 20.60 3.36
N ARG A 56 -0.92 19.31 3.74
CA ARG A 56 -0.20 18.76 4.89
C ARG A 56 1.30 18.55 4.62
N ALA A 57 1.69 18.38 3.37
CA ALA A 57 3.08 18.29 2.95
C ALA A 57 3.25 18.79 1.51
N LYS A 58 4.49 19.15 1.12
CA LYS A 58 4.83 19.56 -0.25
C LYS A 58 5.60 18.45 -0.95
N ILE A 59 5.16 18.09 -2.16
CA ILE A 59 5.91 17.18 -3.04
C ILE A 59 6.91 18.03 -3.82
N PHE A 60 8.19 17.73 -3.73
CA PHE A 60 9.26 18.46 -4.44
C PHE A 60 9.93 17.62 -5.54
N CYS A 61 9.83 16.28 -5.50
CA CYS A 61 10.31 15.43 -6.58
C CYS A 61 9.53 14.12 -6.67
N PHE A 62 9.58 13.48 -7.84
CA PHE A 62 9.10 12.13 -8.06
C PHE A 62 10.28 11.18 -8.14
N ALA A 63 10.28 10.15 -7.32
CA ALA A 63 11.32 9.13 -7.33
C ALA A 63 10.95 7.93 -8.21
N HIS A 64 9.65 7.58 -8.25
CA HIS A 64 9.19 6.36 -8.90
C HIS A 64 7.75 6.52 -9.42
N CYS A 65 7.47 5.92 -10.58
CA CYS A 65 6.13 5.74 -11.11
C CYS A 65 5.90 4.26 -11.40
N GLY A 66 4.89 3.67 -10.76
CA GLY A 66 4.53 2.27 -10.93
C GLY A 66 3.06 2.09 -11.24
N ASN A 67 2.72 0.94 -11.81
CA ASN A 67 1.34 0.50 -12.06
C ASN A 67 1.11 -0.93 -11.55
N GLY A 68 1.85 -1.34 -10.52
CA GLY A 68 1.80 -2.71 -9.96
C GLY A 68 0.74 -2.92 -8.89
N ASP A 69 -0.09 -1.93 -8.57
CA ASP A 69 -1.15 -2.07 -7.58
C ASP A 69 -2.29 -2.93 -8.13
N ALA A 70 -2.73 -3.94 -7.37
CA ALA A 70 -3.81 -4.83 -7.74
C ALA A 70 -4.57 -5.35 -6.52
N VAL A 71 -5.82 -5.72 -6.69
CA VAL A 71 -6.56 -6.52 -5.71
C VAL A 71 -6.23 -7.99 -5.94
N MET A 72 -5.84 -8.69 -4.91
CA MET A 72 -5.46 -10.10 -4.98
C MET A 72 -6.39 -10.96 -4.13
N ALA A 73 -6.73 -12.14 -4.61
CA ALA A 73 -7.57 -13.10 -3.90
C ALA A 73 -6.94 -14.48 -3.89
N LEU A 74 -7.20 -15.25 -2.84
CA LEU A 74 -6.85 -16.67 -2.80
C LEU A 74 -7.78 -17.46 -3.74
N LYS A 75 -7.21 -18.29 -4.61
CA LYS A 75 -7.96 -19.15 -5.54
C LYS A 75 -8.99 -20.02 -4.83
N THR A 76 -8.70 -20.42 -3.58
CA THR A 76 -9.57 -21.28 -2.77
C THR A 76 -10.87 -20.60 -2.33
N HIS A 77 -11.00 -19.28 -2.45
CA HIS A 77 -12.18 -18.53 -2.04
C HIS A 77 -13.18 -18.26 -3.18
N GLY A 78 -12.89 -18.76 -4.40
CA GLY A 78 -13.79 -18.64 -5.56
C GLY A 78 -14.02 -17.18 -5.98
N ILE A 79 -13.02 -16.33 -5.81
CA ILE A 79 -13.06 -14.92 -6.23
C ILE A 79 -12.19 -14.84 -7.49
N GLU A 80 -12.81 -14.66 -8.65
CA GLU A 80 -12.13 -14.62 -9.94
C GLU A 80 -12.26 -13.26 -10.63
N LYS A 81 -13.26 -12.47 -10.26
CA LYS A 81 -13.57 -11.16 -10.81
C LYS A 81 -14.08 -10.20 -9.74
N ALA A 82 -14.11 -8.91 -10.05
CA ALA A 82 -14.45 -7.86 -9.09
C ALA A 82 -15.87 -8.00 -8.52
N GLU A 83 -16.84 -8.50 -9.29
CA GLU A 83 -18.22 -8.72 -8.83
C GLU A 83 -18.30 -9.78 -7.72
N ASP A 84 -17.36 -10.71 -7.68
CA ASP A 84 -17.32 -11.78 -6.67
C ASP A 84 -16.91 -11.26 -5.28
N LEU A 85 -16.48 -9.99 -5.19
CA LEU A 85 -16.14 -9.32 -3.92
C LEU A 85 -17.38 -9.05 -3.06
N LYS A 86 -18.58 -9.02 -3.64
CA LYS A 86 -19.80 -8.72 -2.91
C LYS A 86 -19.99 -9.66 -1.71
N GLY A 87 -20.16 -9.07 -0.52
CA GLY A 87 -20.31 -9.80 0.73
C GLY A 87 -19.03 -10.46 1.27
N LYS A 88 -17.89 -10.24 0.63
CA LYS A 88 -16.60 -10.81 1.08
C LYS A 88 -15.92 -9.92 2.11
N VAL A 89 -15.04 -10.53 2.90
CA VAL A 89 -14.14 -9.82 3.81
C VAL A 89 -12.89 -9.42 3.04
N VAL A 90 -12.58 -8.13 3.04
CA VAL A 90 -11.46 -7.55 2.28
C VAL A 90 -10.57 -6.73 3.21
N GLY A 91 -9.30 -7.14 3.32
CA GLY A 91 -8.28 -6.39 4.07
C GLY A 91 -7.70 -5.26 3.23
N TYR A 92 -7.52 -4.08 3.80
CA TYR A 92 -6.90 -2.93 3.13
C TYR A 92 -6.20 -2.00 4.13
N ALA A 93 -5.27 -1.19 3.64
CA ALA A 93 -4.60 -0.17 4.45
C ALA A 93 -5.15 1.22 4.06
N SER A 94 -5.79 1.89 5.04
CA SER A 94 -6.41 3.20 4.84
C SER A 94 -5.37 4.29 4.54
N GLY A 95 -5.73 5.27 3.70
CA GLY A 95 -4.85 6.38 3.31
C GLY A 95 -3.69 5.98 2.40
N THR A 96 -3.66 4.75 1.88
CA THR A 96 -2.61 4.25 0.99
C THR A 96 -3.15 3.96 -0.42
N SER A 97 -2.29 3.50 -1.33
CA SER A 97 -2.70 3.01 -2.66
C SER A 97 -3.66 1.80 -2.56
N SER A 98 -3.59 1.04 -1.46
CA SER A 98 -4.49 -0.07 -1.15
C SER A 98 -5.96 0.36 -1.16
N GLU A 99 -6.30 1.42 -0.42
CA GLU A 99 -7.66 1.98 -0.42
C GLU A 99 -8.07 2.47 -1.80
N ALA A 100 -7.17 3.16 -2.51
CA ALA A 100 -7.45 3.73 -3.81
C ALA A 100 -7.77 2.66 -4.86
N ILE A 101 -6.98 1.57 -4.92
CA ILE A 101 -7.20 0.48 -5.88
C ILE A 101 -8.43 -0.34 -5.53
N LEU A 102 -8.71 -0.57 -4.22
CA LEU A 102 -9.93 -1.25 -3.79
C LEU A 102 -11.17 -0.48 -4.26
N ASN A 103 -11.22 0.82 -4.01
CA ASN A 103 -12.33 1.66 -4.44
C ASN A 103 -12.52 1.64 -5.97
N LYS A 104 -11.42 1.67 -6.75
CA LYS A 104 -11.49 1.57 -8.21
C LYS A 104 -12.01 0.20 -8.67
N THR A 105 -11.53 -0.88 -8.06
CA THR A 105 -11.95 -2.25 -8.38
C THR A 105 -13.43 -2.44 -8.05
N LEU A 106 -13.90 -1.99 -6.90
CA LEU A 106 -15.32 -2.04 -6.54
C LEU A 106 -16.17 -1.23 -7.51
N ALA A 107 -15.76 0.00 -7.82
CA ALA A 107 -16.47 0.86 -8.76
C ALA A 107 -16.58 0.23 -10.18
N SER A 108 -15.57 -0.49 -10.64
CA SER A 108 -15.61 -1.20 -11.93
C SER A 108 -16.65 -2.31 -11.99
N ALA A 109 -17.00 -2.88 -10.82
CA ALA A 109 -18.03 -3.89 -10.66
C ALA A 109 -19.41 -3.29 -10.25
N GLY A 110 -19.51 -1.96 -10.16
CA GLY A 110 -20.72 -1.30 -9.66
C GLY A 110 -20.96 -1.51 -8.17
N LEU A 111 -19.92 -1.85 -7.42
CA LEU A 111 -19.95 -2.06 -5.97
C LEU A 111 -19.38 -0.85 -5.23
N THR A 112 -19.66 -0.79 -3.93
CA THR A 112 -19.15 0.20 -2.99
C THR A 112 -18.50 -0.47 -1.78
N MET A 113 -17.90 0.29 -0.89
CA MET A 113 -17.36 -0.25 0.37
C MET A 113 -18.45 -0.87 1.26
N ASP A 114 -19.71 -0.45 1.12
CA ASP A 114 -20.84 -0.99 1.88
C ASP A 114 -21.28 -2.39 1.39
N ASP A 115 -20.88 -2.78 0.18
CA ASP A 115 -21.17 -4.11 -0.39
C ASP A 115 -20.19 -5.19 0.08
N ILE A 116 -19.13 -4.82 0.82
CA ILE A 116 -18.11 -5.73 1.34
C ILE A 116 -17.98 -5.58 2.86
N THR A 117 -17.29 -6.50 3.51
CA THR A 117 -16.83 -6.33 4.89
C THR A 117 -15.38 -5.86 4.86
N ALA A 118 -15.19 -4.54 4.85
CA ALA A 118 -13.88 -3.92 4.79
C ALA A 118 -13.17 -4.01 6.16
N MET A 119 -11.94 -4.53 6.19
CA MET A 119 -11.11 -4.62 7.40
C MET A 119 -9.85 -3.79 7.21
N GLU A 120 -9.75 -2.72 7.99
CA GLU A 120 -8.57 -1.88 8.00
C GLU A 120 -7.44 -2.53 8.81
N MET A 121 -6.27 -2.65 8.20
CA MET A 121 -5.05 -3.17 8.85
C MET A 121 -3.81 -2.75 8.08
N ASP A 122 -2.65 -2.82 8.72
CA ASP A 122 -1.38 -2.59 8.05
C ASP A 122 -1.00 -3.73 7.10
N ALA A 123 0.01 -3.50 6.24
CA ALA A 123 0.45 -4.47 5.25
C ALA A 123 0.90 -5.80 5.87
N SER A 124 1.52 -5.77 7.04
CA SER A 124 2.01 -6.97 7.74
C SER A 124 0.84 -7.80 8.31
N GLY A 125 -0.17 -7.12 8.85
CA GLY A 125 -1.42 -7.72 9.30
C GLY A 125 -2.19 -8.36 8.16
N ILE A 126 -2.27 -7.70 7.00
CA ILE A 126 -2.89 -8.24 5.78
C ILE A 126 -2.19 -9.55 5.35
N VAL A 127 -0.85 -9.56 5.25
CA VAL A 127 -0.08 -10.77 4.87
C VAL A 127 -0.31 -11.90 5.88
N SER A 128 -0.28 -11.58 7.17
CA SER A 128 -0.50 -12.57 8.23
C SER A 128 -1.90 -13.19 8.16
N ALA A 129 -2.91 -12.37 7.99
CA ALA A 129 -4.30 -12.80 7.89
C ALA A 129 -4.57 -13.67 6.64
N MET A 130 -3.95 -13.35 5.50
CA MET A 130 -4.00 -14.18 4.30
C MET A 130 -3.29 -15.51 4.49
N THR A 131 -2.12 -15.53 5.14
CA THR A 131 -1.39 -16.75 5.45
C THR A 131 -2.21 -17.69 6.33
N LEU A 132 -2.97 -17.15 7.28
CA LEU A 132 -3.90 -17.87 8.13
C LEU A 132 -5.25 -18.18 7.46
N ARG A 133 -5.45 -17.75 6.20
CA ARG A 133 -6.70 -17.92 5.42
C ARG A 133 -7.95 -17.38 6.14
N LEU A 134 -7.80 -16.34 6.93
CA LEU A 134 -8.90 -15.73 7.67
C LEU A 134 -9.89 -15.00 6.76
N PHE A 135 -9.42 -14.51 5.60
CA PHE A 135 -10.26 -13.91 4.56
C PHE A 135 -9.62 -14.09 3.17
N GLY A 136 -10.43 -13.93 2.14
CA GLY A 136 -10.11 -14.34 0.79
C GLY A 136 -9.53 -13.27 -0.11
N CYS A 137 -9.50 -12.01 0.30
CA CYS A 137 -9.08 -10.92 -0.59
C CYS A 137 -8.22 -9.89 0.13
N LEU A 138 -7.22 -9.36 -0.56
CA LEU A 138 -6.40 -8.26 -0.08
C LEU A 138 -6.12 -7.23 -1.17
N CYS A 139 -5.89 -6.01 -0.74
CA CYS A 139 -5.40 -4.92 -1.56
C CYS A 139 -3.93 -4.65 -1.31
N PRO A 140 -3.23 -4.06 -2.27
CA PRO A 140 -1.88 -4.44 -2.67
C PRO A 140 -0.89 -4.50 -1.52
N VAL A 141 -0.21 -5.62 -1.49
CA VAL A 141 1.06 -5.79 -0.80
C VAL A 141 2.09 -6.01 -1.88
N GLU A 142 3.23 -5.36 -1.78
CA GLU A 142 4.30 -5.58 -2.74
C GLU A 142 4.62 -7.08 -2.88
N PRO A 143 4.83 -7.60 -4.11
CA PRO A 143 5.01 -9.04 -4.37
C PRO A 143 6.11 -9.71 -3.52
N GLN A 144 7.10 -8.95 -3.10
CA GLN A 144 8.21 -9.44 -2.28
C GLN A 144 7.79 -9.91 -0.87
N HIS A 145 6.64 -9.46 -0.36
CA HIS A 145 6.10 -9.90 0.93
C HIS A 145 5.25 -11.16 0.84
N LEU A 146 4.89 -11.59 -0.37
CA LEU A 146 3.95 -12.70 -0.59
C LEU A 146 4.59 -14.08 -0.63
N GLY A 147 5.91 -14.20 -0.84
CA GLY A 147 6.65 -15.46 -0.76
C GLY A 147 5.92 -16.68 -1.36
N ARG A 148 5.61 -17.66 -0.52
CA ARG A 148 4.92 -18.89 -0.91
C ARG A 148 3.47 -18.74 -1.37
N LEU A 149 2.81 -17.62 -1.06
CA LEU A 149 1.41 -17.39 -1.43
C LEU A 149 1.26 -17.01 -2.92
N SER A 150 2.31 -16.59 -3.59
CA SER A 150 2.25 -16.09 -4.98
C SER A 150 1.61 -17.05 -5.99
N THR A 151 1.69 -18.37 -5.75
CA THR A 151 1.10 -19.40 -6.62
C THR A 151 -0.38 -19.67 -6.36
N GLU A 152 -0.90 -19.24 -5.22
CA GLU A 152 -2.28 -19.45 -4.78
C GLU A 152 -3.17 -18.22 -5.01
N LEU A 153 -2.61 -17.13 -5.55
CA LEU A 153 -3.32 -15.86 -5.74
C LEU A 153 -3.92 -15.72 -7.14
N VAL A 154 -5.07 -15.07 -7.20
CA VAL A 154 -5.65 -14.48 -8.41
C VAL A 154 -5.46 -12.97 -8.32
N THR A 155 -4.96 -12.36 -9.38
CA THR A 155 -4.78 -10.90 -9.46
C THR A 155 -5.92 -10.31 -10.28
N MET A 156 -6.58 -9.29 -9.72
CA MET A 156 -7.62 -8.50 -10.39
C MET A 156 -7.07 -7.10 -10.66
N TRP A 157 -7.19 -6.64 -11.90
CA TRP A 157 -6.72 -5.33 -12.40
C TRP A 157 -7.85 -4.32 -12.50
#